data_9941fb9563cefad85bf5cb30645fffd6
#
_entry.id   9941fb9563cefad85bf5cb30645fffd6
#
_cell.length_a   1.000
_cell.length_b   1.000
_cell.length_c   1.000
_cell.angle_alpha   90.00
_cell.angle_beta   90.00
_cell.angle_gamma   90.00
#
_symmetry.space_group_name_H-M   'P 1'
#
loop_
_entity.id
_entity.type
_entity.pdbx_description
1 polymer ?
#
loop_
_entity_poly.entity_id
_entity_poly.type
_entity_poly.pdbx_seq_one_letter_code
_entity_poly.pdbx_strand_id
1 'polypeptide(L)'
;MPGVSQTESAITPGLHRFAFTTSAATVLLLMAGALVTSNDAADSVPDWPLAYGKIIPPLVGGIRYEYAHRVMAGTVAILTLVLAILLARSGTRFLRNLGFTALILVIAQAVLGGMRVLFHNPALTATIHAILAQIFFVTVVSLSLFTSRWWNSDPPKLDDPASPPLRTLSAITGAAIFVQLILGAGFRHGAFQILPHIIGAFVVLFLAIWTSRTVRVRFGTVSHLRRWGILLTSFIGTQFLLGIAAYWAVVQEIKAQQPTTTYVILTVAHVLVGALTLAASVVLALSAFRAIRGNATVSAATKVSGESAEGSHA
;
A
#
# COMPACT_ATOMS: atom_id res chain seq x y z
N MET A 1 7.59 26.77 40.71
CA MET A 1 7.10 25.49 40.18
C MET A 1 8.08 25.08 39.08
N PRO A 2 8.78 23.96 39.13
CA PRO A 2 9.69 23.54 38.09
C PRO A 2 8.88 23.09 36.87
N GLY A 3 9.20 23.66 35.70
CA GLY A 3 8.57 23.34 34.44
C GLY A 3 8.67 21.86 34.12
N VAL A 4 7.52 21.25 33.81
CA VAL A 4 7.44 19.92 33.22
C VAL A 4 8.12 20.00 31.86
N SER A 5 9.37 19.54 31.79
CA SER A 5 10.07 19.28 30.55
C SER A 5 9.21 18.28 29.75
N GLN A 6 8.49 18.76 28.75
CA GLN A 6 7.93 17.91 27.72
C GLN A 6 9.13 17.32 26.97
N THR A 7 9.53 16.12 27.34
CA THR A 7 10.40 15.30 26.51
C THR A 7 9.63 15.02 25.22
N GLU A 8 9.76 15.92 24.23
CA GLU A 8 9.45 15.59 22.83
C GLU A 8 10.25 14.33 22.49
N SER A 9 9.57 13.20 22.43
CA SER A 9 10.17 11.94 21.98
C SER A 9 10.47 12.10 20.50
N ALA A 10 11.65 12.61 20.19
CA ALA A 10 12.10 12.84 18.83
C ALA A 10 12.13 11.52 18.08
N ILE A 11 11.34 11.41 17.01
CA ILE A 11 11.39 10.28 16.08
C ILE A 11 12.82 10.17 15.54
N THR A 12 13.53 9.11 15.93
CA THR A 12 14.93 8.94 15.57
C THR A 12 15.06 8.56 14.08
N PRO A 13 16.15 8.98 13.40
CA PRO A 13 16.43 8.50 12.03
C PRO A 13 16.51 6.98 11.92
N GLY A 14 16.91 6.30 12.99
CA GLY A 14 16.93 4.84 13.07
C GLY A 14 15.53 4.21 12.97
N LEU A 15 14.55 4.78 13.66
CA LEU A 15 13.16 4.31 13.61
C LEU A 15 12.58 4.46 12.19
N HIS A 16 12.83 5.59 11.54
CA HIS A 16 12.41 5.79 10.14
C HIS A 16 13.06 4.77 9.19
N ARG A 17 14.38 4.57 9.30
CA ARG A 17 15.09 3.58 8.48
C ARG A 17 14.52 2.18 8.70
N PHE A 18 14.22 1.82 9.94
CA PHE A 18 13.65 0.51 10.26
C PHE A 18 12.23 0.35 9.68
N ALA A 19 11.37 1.36 9.79
CA ALA A 19 10.04 1.37 9.16
C ALA A 19 10.12 1.26 7.63
N PHE A 20 11.07 1.97 7.00
CA PHE A 20 11.32 1.87 5.56
C PHE A 20 11.80 0.47 5.16
N THR A 21 12.74 -0.13 5.91
CA THR A 21 13.23 -1.50 5.69
C THR A 21 12.10 -2.52 5.80
N THR A 22 11.21 -2.38 6.79
CA THR A 22 10.02 -3.23 6.93
C THR A 22 9.10 -3.10 5.72
N SER A 23 8.88 -1.87 5.22
CA SER A 23 8.10 -1.64 4.00
C SER A 23 8.75 -2.28 2.76
N ALA A 24 10.06 -2.15 2.61
CA ALA A 24 10.81 -2.75 1.50
C ALA A 24 10.79 -4.29 1.55
N ALA A 25 10.96 -4.88 2.75
CA ALA A 25 10.82 -6.32 2.95
C ALA A 25 9.41 -6.81 2.62
N THR A 26 8.37 -6.00 2.91
CA THR A 26 6.99 -6.33 2.54
C THR A 26 6.79 -6.35 1.02
N VAL A 27 7.46 -5.47 0.26
CA VAL A 27 7.45 -5.54 -1.22
C VAL A 27 8.00 -6.89 -1.72
N LEU A 28 9.10 -7.35 -1.13
CA LEU A 28 9.68 -8.67 -1.45
C LEU A 28 8.74 -9.83 -1.05
N LEU A 29 8.04 -9.69 0.08
CA LEU A 29 7.02 -10.66 0.49
C LEU A 29 5.84 -10.71 -0.49
N LEU A 30 5.35 -9.55 -0.97
CA LEU A 30 4.31 -9.50 -2.00
C LEU A 30 4.76 -10.16 -3.30
N MET A 31 6.02 -9.94 -3.70
CA MET A 31 6.62 -10.61 -4.85
C MET A 31 6.68 -12.13 -4.66
N ALA A 32 7.13 -12.60 -3.49
CA ALA A 32 7.17 -14.02 -3.18
C ALA A 32 5.77 -14.65 -3.22
N GLY A 33 4.75 -13.99 -2.67
CA GLY A 33 3.36 -14.46 -2.75
C GLY A 33 2.81 -14.48 -4.19
N ALA A 34 3.16 -13.47 -5.00
CA ALA A 34 2.79 -13.46 -6.42
C ALA A 34 3.45 -14.61 -7.19
N LEU A 35 4.71 -14.95 -6.87
CA LEU A 35 5.42 -16.10 -7.46
C LEU A 35 4.76 -17.42 -7.09
N VAL A 36 4.30 -17.60 -5.85
CA VAL A 36 3.53 -18.80 -5.44
C VAL A 36 2.32 -18.99 -6.34
N THR A 37 1.49 -17.96 -6.49
CA THR A 37 0.27 -18.04 -7.30
C THR A 37 0.57 -18.22 -8.79
N SER A 38 1.58 -17.52 -9.34
CA SER A 38 1.91 -17.60 -10.78
C SER A 38 2.60 -18.90 -11.17
N ASN A 39 3.11 -19.68 -10.23
CA ASN A 39 3.71 -20.99 -10.47
C ASN A 39 2.80 -22.16 -10.03
N ASP A 40 1.53 -21.90 -9.76
CA ASP A 40 0.56 -22.88 -9.23
C ASP A 40 1.10 -23.67 -8.02
N ALA A 41 1.90 -22.97 -7.19
CA ALA A 41 2.65 -23.57 -6.10
C ALA A 41 1.94 -23.50 -4.74
N ALA A 42 0.70 -23.05 -4.71
CA ALA A 42 0.03 -22.71 -3.46
C ALA A 42 -0.39 -23.92 -2.59
N ASP A 43 -0.43 -25.11 -3.17
CA ASP A 43 -0.75 -26.37 -2.49
C ASP A 43 0.42 -27.35 -2.54
N SER A 44 1.66 -26.82 -2.74
CA SER A 44 2.87 -27.64 -2.84
C SER A 44 3.36 -28.15 -1.47
N VAL A 45 2.92 -27.57 -0.36
CA VAL A 45 3.27 -27.97 1.02
C VAL A 45 1.99 -28.23 1.80
N PRO A 46 1.71 -29.49 2.21
CA PRO A 46 0.40 -29.89 2.76
C PRO A 46 0.20 -29.52 4.22
N ASP A 47 1.24 -29.13 4.95
CA ASP A 47 1.20 -28.86 6.38
C ASP A 47 1.59 -27.40 6.71
N TRP A 48 1.20 -26.96 7.91
CA TRP A 48 1.51 -25.64 8.46
C TRP A 48 1.56 -25.73 10.01
N PRO A 49 2.53 -25.09 10.70
CA PRO A 49 3.55 -24.14 10.20
C PRO A 49 4.79 -24.82 9.60
N LEU A 50 4.96 -26.13 9.76
CA LEU A 50 6.06 -26.89 9.17
C LEU A 50 5.86 -27.11 7.66
N ALA A 51 6.83 -27.76 7.03
CA ALA A 51 6.80 -28.17 5.64
C ALA A 51 7.24 -29.64 5.53
N TYR A 52 6.28 -30.56 5.28
CA TYR A 52 6.50 -32.01 5.35
C TYR A 52 7.08 -32.45 6.71
N GLY A 53 6.55 -31.89 7.79
CA GLY A 53 7.03 -32.15 9.16
C GLY A 53 8.43 -31.63 9.46
N LYS A 54 9.03 -30.85 8.55
CA LYS A 54 10.42 -30.34 8.66
C LYS A 54 10.43 -28.81 8.72
N ILE A 55 11.49 -28.26 9.33
CA ILE A 55 11.76 -26.80 9.27
C ILE A 55 12.26 -26.44 7.86
N ILE A 56 13.11 -27.25 7.25
CA ILE A 56 13.63 -27.04 5.89
C ILE A 56 13.25 -28.25 5.04
N PRO A 57 12.27 -28.12 4.11
CA PRO A 57 11.87 -29.17 3.21
C PRO A 57 12.84 -29.30 2.01
N PRO A 58 12.73 -30.34 1.18
CA PRO A 58 13.39 -30.39 -0.12
C PRO A 58 12.89 -29.25 -1.01
N LEU A 59 13.79 -28.40 -1.50
CA LEU A 59 13.44 -27.20 -2.29
C LEU A 59 13.28 -27.53 -3.78
N VAL A 60 12.33 -28.40 -4.11
CA VAL A 60 12.06 -28.85 -5.49
C VAL A 60 10.69 -28.37 -5.99
N GLY A 61 10.55 -28.15 -7.28
CA GLY A 61 9.26 -27.76 -7.90
C GLY A 61 8.60 -26.57 -7.23
N GLY A 62 7.28 -26.66 -6.95
CA GLY A 62 6.47 -25.64 -6.28
C GLY A 62 6.86 -25.39 -4.83
N ILE A 63 7.41 -26.40 -4.14
CA ILE A 63 7.80 -26.29 -2.71
C ILE A 63 8.76 -25.12 -2.48
N ARG A 64 9.70 -24.87 -3.38
CA ARG A 64 10.66 -23.76 -3.26
C ARG A 64 9.99 -22.39 -3.20
N TYR A 65 8.92 -22.17 -3.96
CA TYR A 65 8.20 -20.89 -3.98
C TYR A 65 7.37 -20.70 -2.71
N GLU A 66 6.60 -21.72 -2.33
CA GLU A 66 5.76 -21.67 -1.14
C GLU A 66 6.59 -21.55 0.12
N TYR A 67 7.66 -22.33 0.25
CA TYR A 67 8.57 -22.25 1.39
C TYR A 67 9.32 -20.91 1.46
N ALA A 68 9.81 -20.37 0.34
CA ALA A 68 10.42 -19.04 0.31
C ALA A 68 9.45 -17.95 0.74
N HIS A 69 8.16 -18.04 0.33
CA HIS A 69 7.13 -17.12 0.78
C HIS A 69 6.90 -17.22 2.29
N ARG A 70 6.85 -18.42 2.86
CA ARG A 70 6.70 -18.63 4.32
C ARG A 70 7.88 -18.06 5.11
N VAL A 71 9.11 -18.27 4.66
CA VAL A 71 10.33 -17.72 5.29
C VAL A 71 10.29 -16.19 5.25
N MET A 72 9.95 -15.61 4.11
CA MET A 72 9.82 -14.16 3.97
C MET A 72 8.69 -13.61 4.84
N ALA A 73 7.55 -14.31 4.95
CA ALA A 73 6.45 -13.94 5.83
C ALA A 73 6.87 -13.94 7.30
N GLY A 74 7.59 -14.95 7.75
CA GLY A 74 8.18 -15.00 9.10
C GLY A 74 9.15 -13.84 9.36
N THR A 75 10.01 -13.54 8.38
CA THR A 75 10.94 -12.40 8.46
C THR A 75 10.19 -11.07 8.61
N VAL A 76 9.18 -10.82 7.77
CA VAL A 76 8.37 -9.59 7.86
C VAL A 76 7.57 -9.53 9.15
N ALA A 77 7.08 -10.65 9.66
CA ALA A 77 6.38 -10.70 10.95
C ALA A 77 7.31 -10.29 12.11
N ILE A 78 8.56 -10.79 12.13
CA ILE A 78 9.57 -10.40 13.13
C ILE A 78 9.91 -8.91 13.00
N LEU A 79 10.15 -8.42 11.79
CA LEU A 79 10.40 -6.99 11.55
C LEU A 79 9.23 -6.13 12.04
N THR A 80 7.99 -6.56 11.79
CA THR A 80 6.78 -5.84 12.22
C THR A 80 6.64 -5.86 13.74
N LEU A 81 6.94 -6.98 14.41
CA LEU A 81 6.96 -7.06 15.88
C LEU A 81 7.98 -6.08 16.48
N VAL A 82 9.21 -6.09 15.97
CA VAL A 82 10.26 -5.16 16.42
C VAL A 82 9.84 -3.71 16.15
N LEU A 83 9.27 -3.42 14.98
CA LEU A 83 8.76 -2.08 14.66
C LEU A 83 7.66 -1.64 15.62
N ALA A 84 6.71 -2.51 15.95
CA ALA A 84 5.63 -2.22 16.91
C ALA A 84 6.19 -1.90 18.31
N ILE A 85 7.20 -2.65 18.78
CA ILE A 85 7.88 -2.39 20.06
C ILE A 85 8.61 -1.03 20.02
N LEU A 86 9.33 -0.72 18.96
CA LEU A 86 10.04 0.56 18.81
C LEU A 86 9.06 1.74 18.78
N LEU A 87 7.94 1.60 18.06
CA LEU A 87 6.88 2.61 18.03
C LEU A 87 6.17 2.78 19.38
N ALA A 88 5.98 1.70 20.13
CA ALA A 88 5.42 1.75 21.47
C ALA A 88 6.30 2.58 22.44
N ARG A 89 7.60 2.58 22.22
CA ARG A 89 8.58 3.37 22.98
C ARG A 89 8.75 4.80 22.48
N SER A 90 8.27 5.14 21.28
CA SER A 90 8.43 6.48 20.67
C SER A 90 7.55 7.57 21.28
N GLY A 91 6.64 7.22 22.20
CA GLY A 91 5.84 8.16 22.98
C GLY A 91 4.53 8.66 22.35
N THR A 92 4.32 8.54 21.03
CA THR A 92 3.06 8.96 20.39
C THR A 92 2.03 7.84 20.38
N ARG A 93 0.83 8.09 20.98
CA ARG A 93 -0.27 7.10 21.00
C ARG A 93 -0.67 6.67 19.59
N PHE A 94 -0.67 7.60 18.63
CA PHE A 94 -1.03 7.34 17.24
C PHE A 94 -0.09 6.30 16.59
N LEU A 95 1.22 6.52 16.64
CA LEU A 95 2.22 5.62 16.04
C LEU A 95 2.23 4.26 16.75
N ARG A 96 2.09 4.24 18.07
CA ARG A 96 1.96 3.00 18.83
C ARG A 96 0.75 2.18 18.35
N ASN A 97 -0.42 2.79 18.28
CA ASN A 97 -1.63 2.09 17.86
C ASN A 97 -1.51 1.58 16.43
N LEU A 98 -0.95 2.37 15.51
CA LEU A 98 -0.74 1.96 14.12
C LEU A 98 0.30 0.82 14.01
N GLY A 99 1.34 0.83 14.86
CA GLY A 99 2.30 -0.29 14.97
C GLY A 99 1.64 -1.59 15.43
N PHE A 100 0.77 -1.52 16.45
CA PHE A 100 -0.01 -2.69 16.87
C PHE A 100 -1.03 -3.13 15.81
N THR A 101 -1.65 -2.20 15.08
CA THR A 101 -2.51 -2.54 13.93
C THR A 101 -1.73 -3.31 12.87
N ALA A 102 -0.51 -2.88 12.52
CA ALA A 102 0.34 -3.61 11.58
C ALA A 102 0.67 -5.02 12.10
N LEU A 103 0.96 -5.17 13.40
CA LEU A 103 1.24 -6.48 14.01
C LEU A 103 0.01 -7.40 13.97
N ILE A 104 -1.17 -6.90 14.29
CA ILE A 104 -2.43 -7.67 14.18
C ILE A 104 -2.67 -8.10 12.74
N LEU A 105 -2.47 -7.20 11.77
CA LEU A 105 -2.65 -7.50 10.35
C LEU A 105 -1.70 -8.60 9.86
N VAL A 106 -0.42 -8.58 10.24
CA VAL A 106 0.54 -9.61 9.80
C VAL A 106 0.25 -10.96 10.47
N ILE A 107 -0.21 -10.98 11.72
CA ILE A 107 -0.66 -12.21 12.39
C ILE A 107 -1.90 -12.77 11.68
N ALA A 108 -2.89 -11.93 11.38
CA ALA A 108 -4.08 -12.34 10.63
C ALA A 108 -3.72 -12.90 9.24
N GLN A 109 -2.71 -12.32 8.56
CA GLN A 109 -2.17 -12.84 7.32
C GLN A 109 -1.58 -14.25 7.46
N ALA A 110 -0.79 -14.48 8.52
CA ALA A 110 -0.21 -15.79 8.77
C ALA A 110 -1.30 -16.84 9.04
N VAL A 111 -2.31 -16.50 9.84
CA VAL A 111 -3.46 -17.38 10.12
C VAL A 111 -4.24 -17.69 8.84
N LEU A 112 -4.59 -16.69 8.03
CA LEU A 112 -5.30 -16.91 6.76
C LEU A 112 -4.49 -17.76 5.78
N GLY A 113 -3.17 -17.52 5.70
CA GLY A 113 -2.28 -18.35 4.90
C GLY A 113 -2.21 -19.80 5.36
N GLY A 114 -2.13 -20.03 6.68
CA GLY A 114 -2.18 -21.36 7.29
C GLY A 114 -3.53 -22.06 7.07
N MET A 115 -4.64 -21.36 7.28
CA MET A 115 -6.00 -21.88 7.02
C MET A 115 -6.17 -22.31 5.56
N ARG A 116 -5.61 -21.53 4.60
CA ARG A 116 -5.64 -21.89 3.20
C ARG A 116 -5.00 -23.25 2.94
N VAL A 117 -3.85 -23.51 3.52
CA VAL A 117 -3.15 -24.79 3.39
C VAL A 117 -3.92 -25.93 4.04
N LEU A 118 -4.36 -25.74 5.31
CA LEU A 118 -5.00 -26.82 6.09
C LEU A 118 -6.40 -27.20 5.60
N PHE A 119 -7.15 -26.25 5.04
CA PHE A 119 -8.54 -26.47 4.64
C PHE A 119 -8.75 -26.51 3.11
N HIS A 120 -7.68 -26.50 2.30
CA HIS A 120 -7.73 -26.51 0.83
C HIS A 120 -8.71 -25.46 0.27
N ASN A 121 -8.59 -24.27 0.73
CA ASN A 121 -9.68 -23.30 0.82
C ASN A 121 -9.93 -22.54 -0.51
N PRO A 122 -11.20 -22.15 -0.78
CA PRO A 122 -11.66 -21.63 -2.06
C PRO A 122 -11.09 -20.25 -2.42
N ALA A 123 -11.32 -19.85 -3.66
CA ALA A 123 -10.97 -18.57 -4.30
C ALA A 123 -11.19 -17.34 -3.41
N LEU A 124 -12.25 -17.33 -2.59
CA LEU A 124 -12.58 -16.21 -1.71
C LEU A 124 -11.53 -15.99 -0.62
N THR A 125 -11.03 -17.04 0.04
CA THR A 125 -10.02 -16.92 1.10
C THR A 125 -8.68 -16.42 0.53
N ALA A 126 -8.28 -16.92 -0.65
CA ALA A 126 -7.09 -16.41 -1.34
C ALA A 126 -7.25 -14.94 -1.73
N THR A 127 -8.43 -14.53 -2.17
CA THR A 127 -8.75 -13.13 -2.48
C THR A 127 -8.69 -12.26 -1.22
N ILE A 128 -9.29 -12.68 -0.10
CA ILE A 128 -9.25 -11.97 1.18
C ILE A 128 -7.81 -11.85 1.69
N HIS A 129 -7.01 -12.92 1.61
CA HIS A 129 -5.59 -12.90 1.96
C HIS A 129 -4.82 -11.86 1.11
N ALA A 130 -5.05 -11.80 -0.19
CA ALA A 130 -4.42 -10.82 -1.08
C ALA A 130 -4.85 -9.37 -0.74
N ILE A 131 -6.12 -9.13 -0.44
CA ILE A 131 -6.64 -7.80 -0.05
C ILE A 131 -6.03 -7.36 1.28
N LEU A 132 -6.04 -8.24 2.28
CA LEU A 132 -5.48 -7.94 3.60
C LEU A 132 -3.97 -7.67 3.53
N ALA A 133 -3.24 -8.35 2.61
CA ALA A 133 -1.82 -8.07 2.33
C ALA A 133 -1.61 -6.63 1.84
N GLN A 134 -2.49 -6.08 1.02
CA GLN A 134 -2.41 -4.69 0.58
C GLN A 134 -2.71 -3.70 1.71
N ILE A 135 -3.67 -4.02 2.59
CA ILE A 135 -3.96 -3.21 3.78
C ILE A 135 -2.75 -3.20 4.73
N PHE A 136 -2.14 -4.35 4.98
CA PHE A 136 -0.90 -4.44 5.74
C PHE A 136 0.23 -3.62 5.09
N PHE A 137 0.43 -3.78 3.79
CA PHE A 137 1.47 -3.06 3.05
C PHE A 137 1.31 -1.54 3.14
N VAL A 138 0.11 -0.99 2.89
CA VAL A 138 -0.09 0.47 3.01
C VAL A 138 0.02 0.95 4.45
N THR A 139 -0.25 0.10 5.45
CA THR A 139 -0.06 0.43 6.86
C THR A 139 1.42 0.61 7.18
N VAL A 140 2.31 -0.30 6.76
CA VAL A 140 3.76 -0.16 6.99
C VAL A 140 4.38 0.96 6.16
N VAL A 141 3.90 1.21 4.93
CA VAL A 141 4.28 2.36 4.12
C VAL A 141 3.87 3.68 4.80
N SER A 142 2.67 3.73 5.38
CA SER A 142 2.20 4.89 6.14
C SER A 142 3.05 5.13 7.40
N LEU A 143 3.44 4.07 8.12
CA LEU A 143 4.39 4.16 9.24
C LEU A 143 5.74 4.72 8.80
N SER A 144 6.25 4.29 7.64
CA SER A 144 7.47 4.85 7.06
C SER A 144 7.32 6.35 6.75
N LEU A 145 6.18 6.78 6.20
CA LEU A 145 5.91 8.21 5.97
C LEU A 145 5.83 8.99 7.28
N PHE A 146 5.05 8.53 8.25
CA PHE A 146 4.81 9.23 9.52
C PHE A 146 6.08 9.35 10.38
N THR A 147 7.05 8.46 10.21
CA THR A 147 8.36 8.54 10.86
C THR A 147 9.39 9.33 10.05
N SER A 148 9.06 9.80 8.84
CA SER A 148 9.99 10.54 7.97
C SER A 148 10.27 11.96 8.47
N ARG A 149 11.43 12.50 8.08
CA ARG A 149 11.79 13.90 8.35
C ARG A 149 10.78 14.87 7.76
N TRP A 150 10.31 14.61 6.53
CA TRP A 150 9.33 15.46 5.87
C TRP A 150 8.03 15.57 6.67
N TRP A 151 7.50 14.44 7.16
CA TRP A 151 6.27 14.45 7.95
C TRP A 151 6.40 15.26 9.25
N ASN A 152 7.55 15.19 9.88
CA ASN A 152 7.84 15.81 11.18
C ASN A 152 8.46 17.21 11.06
N SER A 153 8.70 17.74 9.85
CA SER A 153 9.24 19.09 9.62
C SER A 153 8.22 20.22 9.69
N ASP A 154 6.94 19.88 9.97
CA ASP A 154 5.81 20.83 9.96
C ASP A 154 5.75 21.74 8.71
N PRO A 155 5.49 21.14 7.52
CA PRO A 155 5.49 21.89 6.28
C PRO A 155 4.41 22.99 6.29
N PRO A 156 4.64 24.14 5.62
CA PRO A 156 3.67 25.23 5.56
C PRO A 156 2.37 24.74 4.96
N LYS A 157 1.25 25.19 5.56
CA LYS A 157 -0.10 24.86 5.08
C LYS A 157 -0.45 25.69 3.86
N LEU A 158 -0.82 25.01 2.78
CA LEU A 158 -1.22 25.61 1.51
C LEU A 158 -2.72 25.68 1.40
N ASP A 159 -3.22 26.71 0.73
CA ASP A 159 -4.63 26.83 0.40
C ASP A 159 -4.92 26.15 -0.95
N ASP A 160 -6.08 25.49 -1.04
CA ASP A 160 -6.56 24.88 -2.27
C ASP A 160 -8.06 25.20 -2.45
N PRO A 161 -8.39 26.34 -3.09
CA PRO A 161 -9.79 26.77 -3.29
C PRO A 161 -10.50 25.99 -4.40
N ALA A 162 -9.82 25.05 -5.05
CA ALA A 162 -10.37 24.33 -6.19
C ALA A 162 -11.43 23.29 -5.80
N SER A 163 -12.31 22.98 -6.74
CA SER A 163 -13.32 21.93 -6.62
C SER A 163 -13.12 20.88 -7.73
N PRO A 164 -12.82 19.64 -7.38
CA PRO A 164 -12.50 19.14 -6.04
C PRO A 164 -11.10 19.59 -5.58
N PRO A 165 -10.87 19.78 -4.26
CA PRO A 165 -9.55 20.05 -3.73
C PRO A 165 -8.66 18.80 -3.83
N LEU A 166 -7.32 18.99 -3.86
CA LEU A 166 -6.36 17.89 -4.00
C LEU A 166 -6.51 16.83 -2.90
N ARG A 167 -6.85 17.23 -1.67
CA ARG A 167 -7.12 16.29 -0.56
C ARG A 167 -8.19 15.27 -0.94
N THR A 168 -9.33 15.76 -1.42
CA THR A 168 -10.47 14.93 -1.84
C THR A 168 -10.12 14.11 -3.07
N LEU A 169 -9.53 14.73 -4.10
CA LEU A 169 -9.18 14.06 -5.34
C LEU A 169 -8.17 12.92 -5.10
N SER A 170 -7.13 13.15 -4.29
CA SER A 170 -6.14 12.12 -3.97
C SER A 170 -6.72 10.98 -3.12
N ALA A 171 -7.64 11.28 -2.19
CA ALA A 171 -8.34 10.26 -1.41
C ALA A 171 -9.24 9.38 -2.30
N ILE A 172 -10.02 9.98 -3.20
CA ILE A 172 -10.86 9.26 -4.17
C ILE A 172 -9.98 8.39 -5.08
N THR A 173 -8.86 8.92 -5.57
CA THR A 173 -7.92 8.16 -6.40
C THR A 173 -7.35 6.95 -5.66
N GLY A 174 -6.92 7.13 -4.40
CA GLY A 174 -6.44 6.03 -3.57
C GLY A 174 -7.48 4.96 -3.31
N ALA A 175 -8.72 5.37 -3.00
CA ALA A 175 -9.84 4.45 -2.82
C ALA A 175 -10.17 3.68 -4.12
N ALA A 176 -10.19 4.36 -5.27
CA ALA A 176 -10.43 3.73 -6.56
C ALA A 176 -9.33 2.70 -6.92
N ILE A 177 -8.05 3.03 -6.66
CA ILE A 177 -6.93 2.08 -6.85
C ILE A 177 -7.09 0.88 -5.92
N PHE A 178 -7.51 1.07 -4.67
CA PHE A 178 -7.73 -0.04 -3.74
C PHE A 178 -8.88 -0.95 -4.21
N VAL A 179 -10.00 -0.39 -4.66
CA VAL A 179 -11.11 -1.16 -5.26
C VAL A 179 -10.63 -1.91 -6.51
N GLN A 180 -9.82 -1.28 -7.35
CA GLN A 180 -9.23 -1.91 -8.53
C GLN A 180 -8.36 -3.12 -8.18
N LEU A 181 -7.59 -3.04 -7.08
CA LEU A 181 -6.80 -4.18 -6.57
C LEU A 181 -7.70 -5.32 -6.07
N ILE A 182 -8.83 -5.01 -5.41
CA ILE A 182 -9.82 -6.02 -5.00
C ILE A 182 -10.38 -6.76 -6.22
N LEU A 183 -10.77 -6.01 -7.27
CA LEU A 183 -11.28 -6.61 -8.51
C LEU A 183 -10.23 -7.48 -9.21
N GLY A 184 -8.97 -7.02 -9.25
CA GLY A 184 -7.85 -7.78 -9.82
C GLY A 184 -7.51 -9.04 -9.01
N ALA A 185 -7.48 -8.94 -7.69
CA ALA A 185 -7.26 -10.10 -6.81
C ALA A 185 -8.39 -11.12 -6.94
N GLY A 186 -9.64 -10.66 -6.98
CA GLY A 186 -10.78 -11.52 -7.19
C GLY A 186 -10.76 -12.26 -8.53
N PHE A 187 -10.41 -11.58 -9.62
CA PHE A 187 -10.19 -12.21 -10.91
C PHE A 187 -9.05 -13.24 -10.87
N ARG A 188 -7.90 -12.84 -10.32
CA ARG A 188 -6.71 -13.70 -10.24
C ARG A 188 -6.95 -15.01 -9.49
N HIS A 189 -7.80 -14.99 -8.48
CA HIS A 189 -8.14 -16.16 -7.66
C HIS A 189 -9.46 -16.84 -8.07
N GLY A 190 -10.07 -16.39 -9.17
CA GLY A 190 -11.31 -17.01 -9.69
C GLY A 190 -12.59 -16.64 -8.94
N ALA A 191 -12.57 -15.61 -8.08
CA ALA A 191 -13.76 -15.14 -7.36
C ALA A 191 -14.60 -14.16 -8.18
N PHE A 192 -14.00 -13.42 -9.13
CA PHE A 192 -14.68 -12.40 -9.93
C PHE A 192 -14.40 -12.56 -11.43
N GLN A 193 -15.32 -12.03 -12.24
CA GLN A 193 -15.11 -11.87 -13.69
C GLN A 193 -14.10 -10.76 -13.99
N ILE A 194 -13.43 -10.83 -15.16
CA ILE A 194 -12.40 -9.85 -15.59
C ILE A 194 -12.99 -8.48 -15.94
N LEU A 195 -14.22 -8.41 -16.45
CA LEU A 195 -14.79 -7.19 -17.03
C LEU A 195 -14.84 -6.00 -16.06
N PRO A 196 -15.26 -6.14 -14.78
CA PRO A 196 -15.19 -5.05 -13.82
C PRO A 196 -13.77 -4.52 -13.62
N HIS A 197 -12.75 -5.40 -13.64
CA HIS A 197 -11.35 -5.00 -13.52
C HIS A 197 -10.87 -4.20 -14.74
N ILE A 198 -11.30 -4.57 -15.96
CA ILE A 198 -10.97 -3.81 -17.18
C ILE A 198 -11.60 -2.42 -17.12
N ILE A 199 -12.90 -2.33 -16.80
CA ILE A 199 -13.60 -1.04 -16.71
C ILE A 199 -12.95 -0.16 -15.63
N GLY A 200 -12.69 -0.71 -14.46
CA GLY A 200 -12.05 -0.01 -13.35
C GLY A 200 -10.64 0.49 -13.70
N ALA A 201 -9.90 -0.20 -14.56
CA ALA A 201 -8.57 0.23 -14.98
C ALA A 201 -8.61 1.59 -15.71
N PHE A 202 -9.60 1.85 -16.56
CA PHE A 202 -9.77 3.15 -17.23
C PHE A 202 -10.18 4.25 -16.26
N VAL A 203 -11.05 3.93 -15.29
CA VAL A 203 -11.46 4.89 -14.23
C VAL A 203 -10.24 5.29 -13.38
N VAL A 204 -9.45 4.31 -12.95
CA VAL A 204 -8.24 4.55 -12.14
C VAL A 204 -7.18 5.31 -12.94
N LEU A 205 -6.98 4.97 -14.23
CA LEU A 205 -6.07 5.69 -15.12
C LEU A 205 -6.44 7.17 -15.21
N PHE A 206 -7.72 7.46 -15.45
CA PHE A 206 -8.24 8.83 -15.52
C PHE A 206 -8.02 9.59 -14.21
N LEU A 207 -8.42 9.03 -13.07
CA LEU A 207 -8.29 9.65 -11.76
C LEU A 207 -6.82 9.90 -11.37
N ALA A 208 -5.93 8.94 -11.64
CA ALA A 208 -4.51 9.07 -11.33
C ALA A 208 -3.84 10.15 -12.19
N ILE A 209 -4.16 10.23 -13.48
CA ILE A 209 -3.67 11.29 -14.39
C ILE A 209 -4.21 12.65 -13.93
N TRP A 210 -5.49 12.76 -13.60
CA TRP A 210 -6.10 14.01 -13.11
C TRP A 210 -5.43 14.47 -11.81
N THR A 211 -5.29 13.58 -10.82
CA THR A 211 -4.61 13.87 -9.55
C THR A 211 -3.19 14.33 -9.77
N SER A 212 -2.41 13.61 -10.58
CA SER A 212 -1.00 13.93 -10.86
C SER A 212 -0.85 15.24 -11.64
N ARG A 213 -1.76 15.53 -12.57
CA ARG A 213 -1.80 16.81 -13.28
C ARG A 213 -2.12 17.96 -12.32
N THR A 214 -3.09 17.77 -11.42
CA THR A 214 -3.43 18.75 -10.38
C THR A 214 -2.24 19.07 -9.50
N VAL A 215 -1.50 18.05 -9.04
CA VAL A 215 -0.26 18.24 -8.27
C VAL A 215 0.76 19.05 -9.07
N ARG A 216 1.01 18.71 -10.33
CA ARG A 216 2.02 19.41 -11.15
C ARG A 216 1.66 20.88 -11.41
N VAL A 217 0.39 21.15 -11.69
CA VAL A 217 -0.06 22.50 -12.07
C VAL A 217 -0.21 23.42 -10.85
N ARG A 218 -0.80 22.92 -9.76
CA ARG A 218 -1.13 23.76 -8.59
C ARG A 218 -0.07 23.71 -7.49
N PHE A 219 0.63 22.58 -7.35
CA PHE A 219 1.56 22.32 -6.24
C PHE A 219 2.96 21.90 -6.73
N GLY A 220 3.32 22.22 -7.97
CA GLY A 220 4.58 21.82 -8.60
C GLY A 220 5.82 22.36 -7.90
N THR A 221 5.72 23.45 -7.14
CA THR A 221 6.78 24.02 -6.30
C THR A 221 7.04 23.20 -5.03
N VAL A 222 6.05 22.43 -4.56
CA VAL A 222 6.20 21.56 -3.38
C VAL A 222 6.85 20.25 -3.81
N SER A 223 8.17 20.16 -3.68
CA SER A 223 8.99 19.06 -4.19
C SER A 223 8.50 17.68 -3.77
N HIS A 224 8.01 17.55 -2.51
CA HIS A 224 7.49 16.27 -1.99
C HIS A 224 6.22 15.84 -2.74
N LEU A 225 5.19 16.70 -2.85
CA LEU A 225 3.97 16.39 -3.58
C LEU A 225 4.26 16.10 -5.05
N ARG A 226 5.13 16.91 -5.69
CA ARG A 226 5.52 16.73 -7.09
C ARG A 226 6.16 15.36 -7.33
N ARG A 227 7.08 14.91 -6.45
CA ARG A 227 7.71 13.58 -6.56
C ARG A 227 6.67 12.46 -6.55
N TRP A 228 5.74 12.48 -5.60
CA TRP A 228 4.70 11.45 -5.49
C TRP A 228 3.69 11.52 -6.63
N GLY A 229 3.37 12.71 -7.14
CA GLY A 229 2.57 12.88 -8.36
C GLY A 229 3.25 12.29 -9.61
N ILE A 230 4.56 12.47 -9.76
CA ILE A 230 5.34 11.85 -10.86
C ILE A 230 5.36 10.33 -10.70
N LEU A 231 5.66 9.82 -9.51
CA LEU A 231 5.69 8.37 -9.25
C LEU A 231 4.32 7.74 -9.52
N LEU A 232 3.22 8.38 -9.09
CA LEU A 232 1.87 7.89 -9.39
C LEU A 232 1.61 7.81 -10.89
N THR A 233 1.98 8.84 -11.66
CA THR A 233 1.83 8.83 -13.14
C THR A 233 2.67 7.71 -13.77
N SER A 234 3.91 7.54 -13.34
CA SER A 234 4.82 6.52 -13.88
C SER A 234 4.30 5.11 -13.57
N PHE A 235 3.91 4.87 -12.31
CA PHE A 235 3.40 3.56 -11.92
C PHE A 235 2.08 3.23 -12.60
N ILE A 236 1.13 4.17 -12.70
CA ILE A 236 -0.16 3.87 -13.34
C ILE A 236 -0.02 3.62 -14.84
N GLY A 237 0.87 4.35 -15.54
CA GLY A 237 1.18 4.11 -16.94
C GLY A 237 1.79 2.72 -17.14
N THR A 238 2.81 2.37 -16.36
CA THR A 238 3.43 1.03 -16.37
C THR A 238 2.41 -0.05 -16.02
N GLN A 239 1.58 0.18 -15.01
CA GLN A 239 0.55 -0.77 -14.54
C GLN A 239 -0.49 -1.05 -15.64
N PHE A 240 -0.91 -0.03 -16.37
CA PHE A 240 -1.87 -0.19 -17.45
C PHE A 240 -1.29 -1.04 -18.59
N LEU A 241 -0.05 -0.77 -19.01
CA LEU A 241 0.64 -1.57 -20.03
C LEU A 241 0.90 -3.01 -19.56
N LEU A 242 1.35 -3.18 -18.31
CA LEU A 242 1.52 -4.52 -17.71
C LEU A 242 0.19 -5.26 -17.59
N GLY A 243 -0.92 -4.56 -17.36
CA GLY A 243 -2.26 -5.18 -17.32
C GLY A 243 -2.65 -5.80 -18.66
N ILE A 244 -2.40 -5.08 -19.77
CA ILE A 244 -2.63 -5.60 -21.11
C ILE A 244 -1.71 -6.81 -21.39
N ALA A 245 -0.43 -6.69 -21.08
CA ALA A 245 0.55 -7.77 -21.29
C ALA A 245 0.26 -9.00 -20.41
N ALA A 246 -0.13 -8.81 -19.14
CA ALA A 246 -0.48 -9.89 -18.23
C ALA A 246 -1.76 -10.61 -18.71
N TYR A 247 -2.77 -9.87 -19.15
CA TYR A 247 -3.99 -10.48 -19.69
C TYR A 247 -3.70 -11.27 -20.97
N TRP A 248 -2.89 -10.73 -21.88
CA TRP A 248 -2.42 -11.47 -23.04
C TRP A 248 -1.71 -12.77 -22.64
N ALA A 249 -0.81 -12.71 -21.66
CA ALA A 249 -0.12 -13.89 -21.16
C ALA A 249 -1.08 -14.92 -20.55
N VAL A 250 -2.09 -14.50 -19.79
CA VAL A 250 -3.16 -15.39 -19.24
C VAL A 250 -3.89 -16.11 -20.37
N VAL A 251 -4.24 -15.43 -21.44
CA VAL A 251 -4.92 -16.05 -22.59
C VAL A 251 -4.04 -17.09 -23.31
N GLN A 252 -2.72 -16.82 -23.42
CA GLN A 252 -1.77 -17.78 -24.00
C GLN A 252 -1.58 -19.00 -23.10
N GLU A 253 -1.66 -18.82 -21.77
CA GLU A 253 -1.44 -19.87 -20.77
C GLU A 253 -2.51 -20.95 -20.78
N ILE A 254 -3.73 -20.69 -21.29
CA ILE A 254 -4.85 -21.66 -21.36
C ILE A 254 -4.44 -23.00 -22.03
N LYS A 255 -3.45 -22.97 -22.90
CA LYS A 255 -2.94 -24.16 -23.64
C LYS A 255 -1.66 -24.74 -23.06
N ALA A 256 -1.07 -24.09 -22.05
CA ALA A 256 0.19 -24.52 -21.49
C ALA A 256 -0.02 -25.63 -20.42
N GLN A 257 0.85 -26.64 -20.42
CA GLN A 257 0.80 -27.70 -19.39
C GLN A 257 1.46 -27.28 -18.07
N GLN A 258 2.33 -26.29 -18.12
CA GLN A 258 3.05 -25.72 -16.96
C GLN A 258 3.15 -24.20 -17.12
N PRO A 259 3.18 -23.43 -16.04
CA PRO A 259 3.29 -22.00 -16.10
C PRO A 259 4.52 -21.55 -16.89
N THR A 260 4.30 -20.79 -17.96
CA THR A 260 5.39 -20.26 -18.79
C THR A 260 6.11 -19.12 -18.08
N THR A 261 7.41 -18.98 -18.35
CA THR A 261 8.23 -17.88 -17.77
C THR A 261 7.64 -16.50 -18.10
N THR A 262 7.12 -16.30 -19.30
CA THR A 262 6.50 -15.05 -19.73
C THR A 262 5.26 -14.73 -18.89
N TYR A 263 4.38 -15.70 -18.68
CA TYR A 263 3.22 -15.56 -17.82
C TYR A 263 3.61 -15.19 -16.38
N VAL A 264 4.57 -15.93 -15.81
CA VAL A 264 5.04 -15.67 -14.44
C VAL A 264 5.60 -14.25 -14.31
N ILE A 265 6.50 -13.83 -15.21
CA ILE A 265 7.11 -12.50 -15.14
C ILE A 265 6.07 -11.39 -15.25
N LEU A 266 5.17 -11.46 -16.25
CA LEU A 266 4.20 -10.41 -16.51
C LEU A 266 3.16 -10.29 -15.40
N THR A 267 2.66 -11.43 -14.89
CA THR A 267 1.66 -11.42 -13.82
C THR A 267 2.26 -10.98 -12.48
N VAL A 268 3.48 -11.41 -12.14
CA VAL A 268 4.20 -10.97 -10.93
C VAL A 268 4.52 -9.47 -11.00
N ALA A 269 5.02 -8.99 -12.15
CA ALA A 269 5.32 -7.58 -12.35
C ALA A 269 4.05 -6.71 -12.23
N HIS A 270 2.93 -7.17 -12.83
CA HIS A 270 1.65 -6.47 -12.73
C HIS A 270 1.15 -6.36 -11.27
N VAL A 271 1.22 -7.43 -10.50
CA VAL A 271 0.84 -7.41 -9.07
C VAL A 271 1.73 -6.45 -8.28
N LEU A 272 3.04 -6.49 -8.53
CA LEU A 272 4.01 -5.69 -7.77
C LEU A 272 3.87 -4.19 -8.08
N VAL A 273 3.77 -3.82 -9.36
CA VAL A 273 3.57 -2.42 -9.77
C VAL A 273 2.20 -1.92 -9.29
N GLY A 274 1.16 -2.78 -9.24
CA GLY A 274 -0.13 -2.46 -8.65
C GLY A 274 -0.03 -2.09 -7.17
N ALA A 275 0.71 -2.87 -6.39
CA ALA A 275 0.97 -2.56 -4.98
C ALA A 275 1.73 -1.23 -4.81
N LEU A 276 2.75 -0.97 -5.63
CA LEU A 276 3.50 0.29 -5.63
C LEU A 276 2.64 1.48 -6.06
N THR A 277 1.71 1.28 -7.00
CA THR A 277 0.72 2.31 -7.41
C THR A 277 -0.18 2.69 -6.23
N LEU A 278 -0.68 1.70 -5.48
CA LEU A 278 -1.45 1.94 -4.26
C LEU A 278 -0.62 2.69 -3.21
N ALA A 279 0.61 2.24 -2.95
CA ALA A 279 1.50 2.90 -2.00
C ALA A 279 1.76 4.37 -2.37
N ALA A 280 2.05 4.66 -3.64
CA ALA A 280 2.27 6.02 -4.13
C ALA A 280 1.02 6.90 -3.96
N SER A 281 -0.17 6.36 -4.26
CA SER A 281 -1.42 7.09 -4.09
C SER A 281 -1.74 7.39 -2.63
N VAL A 282 -1.52 6.43 -1.72
CA VAL A 282 -1.73 6.61 -0.28
C VAL A 282 -0.74 7.64 0.29
N VAL A 283 0.55 7.57 -0.07
CA VAL A 283 1.54 8.56 0.36
C VAL A 283 1.20 9.95 -0.17
N LEU A 284 0.76 10.07 -1.43
CA LEU A 284 0.32 11.35 -1.99
C LEU A 284 -0.90 11.89 -1.25
N ALA A 285 -1.92 11.07 -0.99
CA ALA A 285 -3.12 11.47 -0.26
C ALA A 285 -2.77 11.94 1.17
N LEU A 286 -2.03 11.15 1.93
CA LEU A 286 -1.61 11.53 3.28
C LEU A 286 -0.77 12.82 3.27
N SER A 287 0.11 12.98 2.28
CA SER A 287 0.91 14.20 2.11
C SER A 287 0.05 15.41 1.77
N ALA A 288 -0.99 15.26 0.94
CA ALA A 288 -1.94 16.32 0.65
C ALA A 288 -2.73 16.71 1.92
N PHE A 289 -3.18 15.73 2.72
CA PHE A 289 -3.82 16.00 4.01
C PHE A 289 -2.90 16.71 5.00
N ARG A 290 -1.60 16.44 4.96
CA ARG A 290 -0.60 17.09 5.83
C ARG A 290 -0.29 18.52 5.37
N ALA A 291 -0.17 18.78 4.06
CA ALA A 291 0.32 20.04 3.51
C ALA A 291 -0.77 21.05 3.15
N ILE A 292 -2.02 20.63 2.96
CA ILE A 292 -3.10 21.50 2.47
C ILE A 292 -4.12 21.76 3.60
N ARG A 293 -4.64 23.00 3.70
CA ARG A 293 -5.70 23.35 4.66
C ARG A 293 -7.03 22.69 4.29
N GLY A 294 -7.88 22.37 5.28
CA GLY A 294 -9.24 21.93 5.04
C GLY A 294 -10.18 23.12 4.72
N ASN A 295 -11.17 22.90 3.86
CA ASN A 295 -12.12 23.96 3.43
C ASN A 295 -12.83 24.68 4.59
N ALA A 296 -13.08 24.04 5.73
CA ALA A 296 -13.70 24.66 6.90
C ALA A 296 -12.84 25.80 7.50
N THR A 297 -11.52 25.70 7.44
CA THR A 297 -10.59 26.73 7.92
C THR A 297 -10.49 27.92 6.95
N VAL A 298 -10.67 27.70 5.66
CA VAL A 298 -10.68 28.76 4.65
C VAL A 298 -11.93 29.64 4.81
N SER A 299 -13.11 29.02 5.02
CA SER A 299 -14.38 29.74 5.22
C SER A 299 -14.38 30.61 6.49
N ALA A 300 -13.77 30.14 7.58
CA ALA A 300 -13.65 30.90 8.82
C ALA A 300 -12.71 32.10 8.72
N ALA A 301 -11.58 31.92 8.02
CA ALA A 301 -10.62 33.02 7.79
C ALA A 301 -11.19 34.14 6.90
N THR A 302 -12.00 33.77 5.89
CA THR A 302 -12.64 34.72 4.99
C THR A 302 -13.75 35.50 5.72
N LYS A 303 -14.51 34.89 6.67
CA LYS A 303 -15.48 35.58 7.51
C LYS A 303 -14.82 36.58 8.45
N VAL A 304 -13.73 36.21 9.11
CA VAL A 304 -13.02 37.12 10.04
C VAL A 304 -12.40 38.32 9.32
N SER A 305 -11.89 38.13 8.10
CA SER A 305 -11.34 39.22 7.29
C SER A 305 -12.43 40.13 6.69
N GLY A 306 -13.64 39.60 6.42
CA GLY A 306 -14.82 40.37 5.98
C GLY A 306 -15.38 41.26 7.08
N GLU A 307 -15.50 40.74 8.30
CA GLU A 307 -16.02 41.52 9.46
C GLU A 307 -15.07 42.64 9.90
N SER A 308 -13.73 42.43 9.74
CA SER A 308 -12.78 43.50 10.06
C SER A 308 -12.74 44.63 9.01
N ALA A 309 -13.19 44.40 7.78
CA ALA A 309 -13.24 45.40 6.72
C ALA A 309 -14.53 46.25 6.84
N GLU A 310 -15.65 45.72 7.30
CA GLU A 310 -16.91 46.47 7.52
C GLU A 310 -16.90 47.29 8.80
N GLY A 311 -16.12 46.91 9.83
CA GLY A 311 -16.01 47.68 11.09
C GLY A 311 -15.10 48.92 11.01
N SER A 312 -14.46 49.19 9.88
CA SER A 312 -13.53 50.33 9.68
C SER A 312 -14.19 51.54 8.97
N HIS A 313 -15.47 51.46 8.63
CA HIS A 313 -16.21 52.51 7.95
C HIS A 313 -17.44 53.05 8.72
N ALA A 314 -17.50 52.85 10.06
CA ALA A 314 -18.55 53.39 10.92
C ALA A 314 -17.99 54.47 11.86
#